data_1c034fad01fb828e2125736a92ec706d
#
_entry.id   1c034fad01fb828e2125736a92ec706d
#
_cell.length_a   1.000
_cell.length_b   1.000
_cell.length_c   1.000
_cell.angle_alpha   90.00
_cell.angle_beta   90.00
_cell.angle_gamma   90.00
#
_symmetry.space_group_name_H-M   'P 1'
#
loop_
_entity.id
_entity.type
_entity.pdbx_description
1 polymer ?
#
loop_
_entity_poly.entity_id
_entity_poly.type
_entity_poly.pdbx_seq_one_letter_code
_entity_poly.pdbx_strand_id
1 'polypeptide(L)'
;MRKLFALLFLYSGLAYSQTELPQYSTIIAQLASLYNAQDYQGIYELYDVNMQKALTPAENQQFFSENVNRIMGDINEWEFIGFQRGAHVYRTSFERALSNIMISLSGQNNKINGFYIAPPKPLGIPVLERNTTRMILPFREEIFVYWGGTTLEQNYHLAEISQQYAYDLLMVKDGRSYQGDPKINENYFVFGKEIIAPCDARVVLVIEGVPDNEPGTMNPAQLTGNTVVLQTDLNEYILFAHLQEGSLEVEEGEEVRQGDVIARCGNSGNTTEPHLHLSLQNTINMEEATGGKLYFDQIMVNGEIKTDYLPVKEDFIRNLN
;
A
#
# COMPACT_ATOMS: atom_id res chain seq x y z
N MET A 1 -57.92 12.44 -5.94
CA MET A 1 -56.94 11.35 -6.10
C MET A 1 -55.74 11.86 -6.89
N ARG A 2 -54.66 12.31 -6.22
CA ARG A 2 -53.41 12.73 -6.89
C ARG A 2 -52.45 11.56 -6.80
N LYS A 3 -52.07 10.99 -7.92
CA LYS A 3 -51.05 9.95 -8.02
C LYS A 3 -49.69 10.61 -7.93
N LEU A 4 -48.96 10.27 -6.86
CA LEU A 4 -47.55 10.62 -6.67
C LEU A 4 -46.73 9.62 -7.50
N PHE A 5 -46.03 10.08 -8.51
CA PHE A 5 -45.01 9.32 -9.21
C PHE A 5 -43.69 9.50 -8.44
N ALA A 6 -43.24 8.44 -7.76
CA ALA A 6 -41.89 8.38 -7.21
C ALA A 6 -40.91 8.00 -8.35
N LEU A 7 -40.08 8.95 -8.77
CA LEU A 7 -38.93 8.67 -9.64
C LEU A 7 -37.84 8.00 -8.77
N LEU A 8 -37.66 6.70 -8.97
CA LEU A 8 -36.48 6.00 -8.49
C LEU A 8 -35.28 6.41 -9.36
N PHE A 9 -34.40 7.25 -8.84
CA PHE A 9 -33.08 7.41 -9.42
C PHE A 9 -32.23 6.19 -9.03
N LEU A 10 -32.07 5.24 -9.95
CA LEU A 10 -31.05 4.23 -9.93
C LEU A 10 -29.71 4.94 -10.20
N TYR A 11 -28.98 5.27 -9.15
CA TYR A 11 -27.56 5.56 -9.26
C TYR A 11 -26.84 4.24 -9.55
N SER A 12 -26.63 3.93 -10.82
CA SER A 12 -25.64 2.97 -11.22
C SER A 12 -24.27 3.63 -11.01
N GLY A 13 -23.64 3.39 -9.89
CA GLY A 13 -22.23 3.67 -9.71
C GLY A 13 -21.47 2.87 -10.77
N LEU A 14 -21.09 3.52 -11.86
CA LEU A 14 -20.09 3.00 -12.79
C LEU A 14 -18.77 2.98 -12.01
N ALA A 15 -18.40 1.83 -11.46
CA ALA A 15 -17.02 1.54 -11.14
C ALA A 15 -16.26 1.68 -12.47
N TYR A 16 -15.56 2.77 -12.67
CA TYR A 16 -14.60 2.90 -13.74
C TYR A 16 -13.47 1.91 -13.40
N SER A 17 -13.58 0.69 -13.93
CA SER A 17 -12.42 -0.20 -14.02
C SER A 17 -11.33 0.59 -14.73
N GLN A 18 -10.21 0.82 -14.06
CA GLN A 18 -9.04 1.45 -14.68
C GLN A 18 -8.60 0.51 -15.82
N THR A 19 -8.97 0.88 -17.05
CA THR A 19 -8.63 0.05 -18.21
C THR A 19 -7.29 0.49 -18.76
N GLU A 20 -6.42 -0.47 -18.99
CA GLU A 20 -5.13 -0.23 -19.67
C GLU A 20 -5.34 0.44 -21.03
N LEU A 21 -4.61 1.50 -21.30
CA LEU A 21 -4.69 2.17 -22.60
C LEU A 21 -3.88 1.37 -23.65
N PRO A 22 -4.43 1.12 -24.87
CA PRO A 22 -3.80 0.24 -25.86
C PRO A 22 -2.35 0.59 -26.24
N GLN A 23 -2.01 1.90 -26.27
CA GLN A 23 -0.64 2.33 -26.55
C GLN A 23 0.35 1.89 -25.46
N TYR A 24 -0.07 1.81 -24.22
CA TYR A 24 0.76 1.34 -23.11
C TYR A 24 0.96 -0.18 -23.15
N SER A 25 -0.11 -0.93 -23.44
CA SER A 25 -0.03 -2.38 -23.64
C SER A 25 0.96 -2.74 -24.76
N THR A 26 0.98 -1.95 -25.84
CA THR A 26 1.94 -2.11 -26.94
C THR A 26 3.37 -1.82 -26.47
N ILE A 27 3.58 -0.75 -25.73
CA ILE A 27 4.92 -0.33 -25.27
C ILE A 27 5.51 -1.31 -24.24
N ILE A 28 4.72 -1.78 -23.26
CA ILE A 28 5.24 -2.75 -22.28
C ILE A 28 5.62 -4.08 -22.96
N ALA A 29 4.82 -4.54 -23.92
CA ALA A 29 5.13 -5.74 -24.68
C ALA A 29 6.41 -5.60 -25.52
N GLN A 30 6.61 -4.44 -26.18
CA GLN A 30 7.85 -4.15 -26.90
C GLN A 30 9.06 -4.07 -25.96
N LEU A 31 8.92 -3.38 -24.84
CA LEU A 31 9.96 -3.26 -23.82
C LEU A 31 10.38 -4.64 -23.30
N ALA A 32 9.43 -5.49 -22.92
CA ALA A 32 9.72 -6.84 -22.45
C ALA A 32 10.42 -7.71 -23.52
N SER A 33 9.98 -7.62 -24.77
CA SER A 33 10.61 -8.33 -25.88
C SER A 33 12.05 -7.88 -26.13
N LEU A 34 12.30 -6.57 -26.18
CA LEU A 34 13.64 -6.00 -26.36
C LEU A 34 14.55 -6.30 -25.17
N TYR A 35 14.01 -6.22 -23.95
CA TYR A 35 14.72 -6.52 -22.72
C TYR A 35 15.19 -7.98 -22.67
N ASN A 36 14.31 -8.94 -22.95
CA ASN A 36 14.64 -10.36 -22.97
C ASN A 36 15.59 -10.72 -24.14
N ALA A 37 15.56 -9.95 -25.24
CA ALA A 37 16.53 -10.06 -26.31
C ALA A 37 17.87 -9.36 -26.02
N GLN A 38 18.00 -8.67 -24.88
CA GLN A 38 19.12 -7.82 -24.48
C GLN A 38 19.41 -6.71 -25.50
N ASP A 39 18.39 -6.32 -26.27
CA ASP A 39 18.45 -5.18 -27.21
C ASP A 39 18.18 -3.86 -26.45
N TYR A 40 19.15 -3.47 -25.63
CA TYR A 40 19.04 -2.25 -24.83
C TYR A 40 19.11 -0.98 -25.69
N GLN A 41 19.67 -1.07 -26.90
CA GLN A 41 19.61 0.02 -27.87
C GLN A 41 18.17 0.21 -28.39
N GLY A 42 17.45 -0.89 -28.67
CA GLY A 42 16.05 -0.86 -29.05
C GLY A 42 15.18 -0.28 -27.92
N ILE A 43 15.48 -0.59 -26.65
CA ILE A 43 14.79 0.06 -25.51
C ILE A 43 15.05 1.57 -25.51
N TYR A 44 16.29 2.00 -25.70
CA TYR A 44 16.63 3.44 -25.75
C TYR A 44 15.85 4.17 -26.86
N GLU A 45 15.56 3.49 -27.96
CA GLU A 45 14.77 4.05 -29.06
C GLU A 45 13.27 4.19 -28.72
N LEU A 46 12.76 3.52 -27.68
CA LEU A 46 11.40 3.74 -27.15
C LEU A 46 11.26 5.07 -26.41
N TYR A 47 12.35 5.67 -25.96
CA TYR A 47 12.33 6.91 -25.20
C TYR A 47 12.03 8.13 -26.06
N ASP A 48 11.42 9.14 -25.46
CA ASP A 48 11.28 10.45 -26.08
C ASP A 48 12.61 11.22 -26.05
N VAL A 49 12.64 12.34 -26.76
CA VAL A 49 13.87 13.18 -26.89
C VAL A 49 14.36 13.74 -25.56
N ASN A 50 13.50 13.90 -24.56
CA ASN A 50 13.90 14.43 -23.25
C ASN A 50 14.57 13.35 -22.42
N MET A 51 14.02 12.14 -22.40
CA MET A 51 14.66 11.00 -21.78
C MET A 51 15.99 10.64 -22.45
N GLN A 52 16.05 10.68 -23.80
CA GLN A 52 17.29 10.45 -24.53
C GLN A 52 18.38 11.50 -24.26
N LYS A 53 18.00 12.73 -23.89
CA LYS A 53 18.95 13.75 -23.43
C LYS A 53 19.42 13.55 -21.99
N ALA A 54 18.54 13.00 -21.14
CA ALA A 54 18.81 12.78 -19.72
C ALA A 54 19.61 11.49 -19.46
N LEU A 55 19.56 10.52 -20.36
CA LEU A 55 20.18 9.19 -20.23
C LEU A 55 20.87 8.82 -21.53
N THR A 56 22.17 8.58 -21.49
CA THR A 56 22.93 8.14 -22.69
C THR A 56 22.64 6.68 -23.02
N PRO A 57 22.88 6.22 -24.27
CA PRO A 57 22.78 4.79 -24.64
C PRO A 57 23.63 3.87 -23.75
N ALA A 58 24.81 4.32 -23.36
CA ALA A 58 25.71 3.53 -22.51
C ALA A 58 25.17 3.39 -21.08
N GLU A 59 24.65 4.46 -20.51
CA GLU A 59 23.98 4.42 -19.19
C GLU A 59 22.71 3.55 -19.21
N ASN A 60 21.93 3.65 -20.29
CA ASN A 60 20.77 2.78 -20.49
C ASN A 60 21.16 1.31 -20.56
N GLN A 61 22.19 0.97 -21.35
CA GLN A 61 22.71 -0.39 -21.44
C GLN A 61 23.19 -0.87 -20.06
N GLN A 62 24.01 -0.08 -19.34
CA GLN A 62 24.49 -0.43 -18.02
C GLN A 62 23.35 -0.64 -17.02
N PHE A 63 22.34 0.24 -17.02
CA PHE A 63 21.17 0.10 -16.17
C PHE A 63 20.48 -1.23 -16.37
N PHE A 64 20.11 -1.56 -17.60
CA PHE A 64 19.37 -2.79 -17.87
C PHE A 64 20.23 -4.05 -17.71
N SER A 65 21.49 -4.05 -18.14
CA SER A 65 22.34 -5.24 -18.03
C SER A 65 22.78 -5.52 -16.60
N GLU A 66 23.29 -4.48 -15.89
CA GLU A 66 23.94 -4.66 -14.60
C GLU A 66 22.98 -4.51 -13.41
N ASN A 67 22.04 -3.56 -13.48
CA ASN A 67 21.19 -3.25 -12.35
C ASN A 67 19.85 -3.99 -12.40
N VAL A 68 19.40 -4.41 -13.60
CA VAL A 68 18.13 -5.11 -13.78
C VAL A 68 18.34 -6.59 -14.12
N ASN A 69 18.85 -6.90 -15.32
CA ASN A 69 18.91 -8.29 -15.81
C ASN A 69 19.83 -9.17 -14.96
N ARG A 70 21.01 -8.70 -14.58
CA ARG A 70 21.92 -9.45 -13.72
C ARG A 70 21.29 -9.84 -12.39
N ILE A 71 20.44 -8.98 -11.84
CA ILE A 71 19.78 -9.19 -10.53
C ILE A 71 18.50 -10.01 -10.68
N MET A 72 17.60 -9.61 -11.59
CA MET A 72 16.25 -10.14 -11.69
C MET A 72 16.07 -11.20 -12.78
N GLY A 73 16.93 -11.25 -13.82
CA GLY A 73 16.79 -12.13 -14.97
C GLY A 73 15.80 -11.58 -15.99
N ASP A 74 15.33 -12.47 -16.87
CA ASP A 74 14.38 -12.12 -17.94
C ASP A 74 12.96 -11.90 -17.37
N ILE A 75 12.17 -11.12 -18.09
CA ILE A 75 10.75 -10.91 -17.77
C ILE A 75 9.95 -12.14 -18.21
N ASN A 76 9.23 -12.78 -17.26
CA ASN A 76 8.35 -13.90 -17.55
C ASN A 76 6.93 -13.42 -17.93
N GLU A 77 6.37 -12.51 -17.11
CA GLU A 77 5.01 -12.01 -17.30
C GLU A 77 4.84 -10.64 -16.64
N TRP A 78 3.80 -9.93 -17.03
CA TRP A 78 3.39 -8.66 -16.42
C TRP A 78 1.87 -8.53 -16.42
N GLU A 79 1.36 -7.80 -15.41
CA GLU A 79 -0.05 -7.48 -15.23
C GLU A 79 -0.21 -5.98 -15.02
N PHE A 80 -1.11 -5.35 -15.78
CA PHE A 80 -1.48 -3.97 -15.52
C PHE A 80 -2.31 -3.90 -14.24
N ILE A 81 -1.84 -3.14 -13.22
CA ILE A 81 -2.52 -3.01 -11.93
C ILE A 81 -3.15 -1.65 -11.70
N GLY A 82 -2.94 -0.67 -12.60
CA GLY A 82 -3.59 0.65 -12.55
C GLY A 82 -2.65 1.81 -12.86
N PHE A 83 -3.03 3.01 -12.41
CA PHE A 83 -2.31 4.26 -12.65
C PHE A 83 -1.81 4.86 -11.35
N GLN A 84 -0.57 5.39 -11.39
CA GLN A 84 -0.02 6.16 -10.30
C GLN A 84 0.72 7.39 -10.86
N ARG A 85 0.37 8.59 -10.38
CA ARG A 85 1.01 9.86 -10.79
C ARG A 85 1.14 10.03 -12.31
N GLY A 86 0.14 9.57 -13.07
CA GLY A 86 0.12 9.65 -14.54
C GLY A 86 0.89 8.56 -15.26
N ALA A 87 1.54 7.63 -14.55
CA ALA A 87 2.18 6.46 -15.13
C ALA A 87 1.28 5.23 -15.03
N HIS A 88 1.37 4.31 -15.99
CA HIS A 88 0.83 2.96 -15.87
C HIS A 88 1.77 2.11 -15.02
N VAL A 89 1.19 1.32 -14.12
CA VAL A 89 1.92 0.43 -13.22
C VAL A 89 1.68 -1.01 -13.62
N TYR A 90 2.79 -1.73 -13.83
CA TYR A 90 2.77 -3.15 -14.19
C TYR A 90 3.47 -3.96 -13.10
N ARG A 91 2.74 -4.87 -12.46
CA ARG A 91 3.36 -5.92 -11.64
C ARG A 91 4.06 -6.88 -12.57
N THR A 92 5.36 -7.04 -12.40
CA THR A 92 6.20 -7.80 -13.32
C THR A 92 6.91 -8.93 -12.59
N SER A 93 6.74 -10.16 -13.09
CA SER A 93 7.47 -11.33 -12.66
C SER A 93 8.71 -11.51 -13.54
N PHE A 94 9.87 -11.52 -12.91
CA PHE A 94 11.14 -11.85 -13.52
C PHE A 94 11.55 -13.28 -13.15
N GLU A 95 12.58 -13.83 -13.74
CA GLU A 95 13.08 -15.17 -13.40
C GLU A 95 13.42 -15.32 -11.90
N ARG A 96 13.96 -14.27 -11.26
CA ARG A 96 14.50 -14.30 -9.90
C ARG A 96 13.85 -13.32 -8.93
N ALA A 97 12.91 -12.50 -9.38
CA ALA A 97 12.28 -11.49 -8.54
C ALA A 97 10.89 -11.07 -9.02
N LEU A 98 10.12 -10.46 -8.11
CA LEU A 98 8.96 -9.64 -8.43
C LEU A 98 9.35 -8.17 -8.35
N SER A 99 8.82 -7.34 -9.26
CA SER A 99 8.97 -5.89 -9.21
C SER A 99 7.79 -5.20 -9.88
N ASN A 100 7.64 -3.90 -9.66
CA ASN A 100 6.71 -3.08 -10.42
C ASN A 100 7.48 -2.23 -11.42
N ILE A 101 7.02 -2.25 -12.68
CA ILE A 101 7.48 -1.33 -13.73
C ILE A 101 6.45 -0.22 -13.88
N MET A 102 6.90 1.02 -13.86
CA MET A 102 6.06 2.21 -14.07
C MET A 102 6.48 2.90 -15.36
N ILE A 103 5.52 3.16 -16.24
CA ILE A 103 5.74 3.78 -17.55
C ILE A 103 4.79 4.96 -17.72
N SER A 104 5.33 6.11 -18.14
CA SER A 104 4.53 7.21 -18.68
C SER A 104 4.92 7.47 -20.13
N LEU A 105 3.96 7.89 -20.94
CA LEU A 105 4.15 8.17 -22.36
C LEU A 105 3.88 9.63 -22.67
N SER A 106 4.67 10.18 -23.61
CA SER A 106 4.40 11.50 -24.16
C SER A 106 3.12 11.48 -25.00
N GLY A 107 2.25 12.47 -24.82
CA GLY A 107 0.99 12.59 -25.57
C GLY A 107 1.14 12.84 -27.08
N GLN A 108 2.35 13.14 -27.56
CA GLN A 108 2.58 13.52 -28.96
C GLN A 108 2.97 12.33 -29.87
N ASN A 109 3.73 11.37 -29.35
CA ASN A 109 4.32 10.30 -30.17
C ASN A 109 4.32 8.91 -29.50
N ASN A 110 3.64 8.76 -28.36
CA ASN A 110 3.60 7.54 -27.56
C ASN A 110 4.98 6.98 -27.17
N LYS A 111 6.00 7.85 -27.10
CA LYS A 111 7.33 7.49 -26.60
C LYS A 111 7.36 7.57 -25.08
N ILE A 112 8.20 6.74 -24.46
CA ILE A 112 8.39 6.72 -23.00
C ILE A 112 9.05 8.04 -22.59
N ASN A 113 8.37 8.81 -21.72
CA ASN A 113 8.87 10.05 -21.14
C ASN A 113 9.11 9.95 -19.62
N GLY A 114 8.82 8.79 -19.03
CA GLY A 114 9.13 8.43 -17.66
C GLY A 114 9.13 6.92 -17.48
N PHE A 115 10.14 6.43 -16.77
CA PHE A 115 10.36 5.01 -16.53
C PHE A 115 10.94 4.78 -15.14
N TYR A 116 10.40 3.80 -14.43
CA TYR A 116 10.89 3.40 -13.11
C TYR A 116 10.69 1.91 -12.92
N ILE A 117 11.66 1.24 -12.31
CA ILE A 117 11.57 -0.15 -11.83
C ILE A 117 11.71 -0.09 -10.30
N ALA A 118 10.74 -0.63 -9.59
CA ALA A 118 10.77 -0.71 -8.12
C ALA A 118 11.86 -1.70 -7.65
N PRO A 119 12.33 -1.58 -6.40
CA PRO A 119 13.25 -2.55 -5.81
C PRO A 119 12.71 -3.98 -5.92
N PRO A 120 13.57 -4.96 -6.29
CA PRO A 120 13.14 -6.34 -6.48
C PRO A 120 12.76 -7.02 -5.15
N LYS A 121 11.78 -7.92 -5.21
CA LYS A 121 11.40 -8.81 -4.10
C LYS A 121 11.80 -10.25 -4.45
N PRO A 122 12.44 -11.01 -3.55
CA PRO A 122 12.89 -12.38 -3.83
C PRO A 122 11.73 -13.34 -4.14
N LEU A 123 11.94 -14.29 -5.04
CA LEU A 123 10.98 -15.37 -5.35
C LEU A 123 11.20 -16.58 -4.41
N GLY A 124 11.52 -16.52 -3.24
CA GLY A 124 11.76 -17.66 -2.34
C GLY A 124 10.83 -17.70 -1.14
N ILE A 125 10.15 -16.59 -0.89
CA ILE A 125 9.23 -16.45 0.24
C ILE A 125 7.82 -16.72 -0.29
N PRO A 126 7.07 -17.66 0.31
CA PRO A 126 5.70 -17.95 -0.14
C PRO A 126 4.85 -16.68 -0.15
N VAL A 127 4.13 -16.44 -1.23
CA VAL A 127 3.19 -15.31 -1.33
C VAL A 127 2.04 -15.55 -0.35
N LEU A 128 1.71 -14.52 0.42
CA LEU A 128 0.57 -14.51 1.31
C LEU A 128 -0.58 -13.77 0.61
N GLU A 129 -1.51 -14.50 0.00
CA GLU A 129 -2.65 -13.90 -0.70
C GLU A 129 -3.55 -13.11 0.26
N ARG A 130 -3.81 -13.69 1.44
CA ARG A 130 -4.64 -13.09 2.50
C ARG A 130 -4.38 -13.78 3.85
N ASN A 131 -4.84 -13.14 4.93
CA ASN A 131 -4.87 -13.79 6.23
C ASN A 131 -5.86 -14.97 6.24
N THR A 132 -5.51 -15.98 7.01
CA THR A 132 -6.39 -17.09 7.42
C THR A 132 -6.73 -17.01 8.91
N THR A 133 -5.90 -16.36 9.71
CA THR A 133 -6.21 -16.03 11.09
C THR A 133 -7.39 -15.05 11.13
N ARG A 134 -8.39 -15.37 11.97
CA ARG A 134 -9.53 -14.47 12.20
C ARG A 134 -9.09 -13.26 12.99
N MET A 135 -9.47 -12.07 12.53
CA MET A 135 -9.03 -10.81 13.09
C MET A 135 -10.19 -9.87 13.33
N ILE A 136 -10.12 -9.14 14.45
CA ILE A 136 -10.94 -7.96 14.71
C ILE A 136 -10.20 -6.70 14.22
N LEU A 137 -10.89 -5.56 14.15
CA LEU A 137 -10.24 -4.28 13.89
C LEU A 137 -9.34 -3.86 15.06
N PRO A 138 -8.18 -3.22 14.78
CA PRO A 138 -7.23 -2.82 15.83
C PRO A 138 -7.63 -1.56 16.62
N PHE A 139 -8.89 -1.18 16.58
CA PHE A 139 -9.45 -0.03 17.32
C PHE A 139 -10.74 -0.43 18.04
N ARG A 140 -11.02 0.24 19.16
CA ARG A 140 -12.30 0.08 19.87
C ARG A 140 -13.40 0.99 19.32
N GLU A 141 -12.99 2.11 18.71
CA GLU A 141 -13.89 3.12 18.14
C GLU A 141 -14.17 2.85 16.65
N GLU A 142 -15.10 3.62 16.09
CA GLU A 142 -15.35 3.65 14.65
C GLU A 142 -14.21 4.37 13.92
N ILE A 143 -13.74 3.76 12.86
CA ILE A 143 -12.60 4.19 12.05
C ILE A 143 -13.02 4.43 10.61
N PHE A 144 -12.40 5.40 9.98
CA PHE A 144 -12.52 5.71 8.55
C PHE A 144 -11.32 5.14 7.79
N VAL A 145 -11.57 4.43 6.71
CA VAL A 145 -10.56 3.89 5.81
C VAL A 145 -10.19 4.97 4.79
N TYR A 146 -9.05 5.63 5.02
CA TYR A 146 -8.57 6.67 4.10
C TYR A 146 -7.94 6.08 2.84
N TRP A 147 -7.12 5.04 3.02
CA TRP A 147 -6.64 4.18 1.95
C TRP A 147 -6.87 2.71 2.32
N GLY A 148 -7.40 1.93 1.37
CA GLY A 148 -7.70 0.51 1.52
C GLY A 148 -8.40 0.01 0.26
N GLY A 149 -8.34 -1.29 0.01
CA GLY A 149 -8.92 -1.91 -1.19
C GLY A 149 -7.87 -2.47 -2.14
N THR A 150 -8.31 -2.91 -3.32
CA THR A 150 -7.54 -3.72 -4.26
C THR A 150 -7.27 -3.03 -5.61
N THR A 151 -7.59 -1.74 -5.74
CA THR A 151 -7.27 -0.94 -6.93
C THR A 151 -6.44 0.28 -6.54
N LEU A 152 -5.58 0.79 -7.44
CA LEU A 152 -4.77 1.99 -7.17
C LEU A 152 -5.58 3.25 -6.89
N GLU A 153 -6.83 3.32 -7.35
CA GLU A 153 -7.76 4.39 -7.02
C GLU A 153 -8.17 4.36 -5.54
N GLN A 154 -8.40 3.15 -5.04
CA GLN A 154 -8.77 2.92 -3.64
C GLN A 154 -7.56 2.93 -2.71
N ASN A 155 -6.38 2.54 -3.22
CA ASN A 155 -5.21 2.27 -2.40
C ASN A 155 -3.90 2.48 -3.16
N TYR A 156 -3.24 3.60 -2.93
CA TYR A 156 -1.96 3.91 -3.59
C TYR A 156 -0.83 2.95 -3.19
N HIS A 157 -0.96 2.27 -2.03
CA HIS A 157 0.04 1.31 -1.54
C HIS A 157 0.25 0.12 -2.49
N LEU A 158 -0.70 -0.17 -3.40
CA LEU A 158 -0.53 -1.23 -4.38
C LEU A 158 0.70 -1.05 -5.29
N ALA A 159 1.18 0.19 -5.42
CA ALA A 159 2.41 0.46 -6.17
C ALA A 159 3.69 0.00 -5.46
N GLU A 160 3.63 -0.23 -4.13
CA GLU A 160 4.73 -0.75 -3.33
C GLU A 160 4.43 -2.19 -2.88
N ILE A 161 5.15 -3.15 -3.45
CA ILE A 161 4.84 -4.58 -3.29
C ILE A 161 4.82 -5.03 -1.82
N SER A 162 5.72 -4.50 -0.99
CA SER A 162 5.77 -4.86 0.45
C SER A 162 4.58 -4.36 1.25
N GLN A 163 3.91 -3.31 0.76
CA GLN A 163 2.79 -2.65 1.44
C GLN A 163 1.49 -2.75 0.65
N GLN A 164 1.49 -3.51 -0.46
CA GLN A 164 0.27 -3.69 -1.23
C GLN A 164 -0.87 -4.17 -0.32
N TYR A 165 -2.06 -3.59 -0.48
CA TYR A 165 -3.23 -3.81 0.36
C TYR A 165 -3.16 -3.27 1.80
N ALA A 166 -2.12 -2.50 2.17
CA ALA A 166 -2.08 -1.83 3.46
C ALA A 166 -3.26 -0.86 3.62
N TYR A 167 -3.60 -0.57 4.87
CA TYR A 167 -4.62 0.41 5.24
C TYR A 167 -3.96 1.63 5.86
N ASP A 168 -4.46 2.82 5.53
CA ASP A 168 -4.30 4.02 6.35
C ASP A 168 -5.65 4.31 7.01
N LEU A 169 -5.66 4.16 8.34
CA LEU A 169 -6.86 4.22 9.18
C LEU A 169 -6.82 5.46 10.05
N LEU A 170 -7.86 6.28 9.99
CA LEU A 170 -7.99 7.48 10.80
C LEU A 170 -9.44 7.70 11.26
N MET A 171 -9.68 8.71 12.08
CA MET A 171 -11.02 9.09 12.51
C MET A 171 -11.48 10.35 11.81
N VAL A 172 -12.73 10.34 11.34
CA VAL A 172 -13.36 11.50 10.68
C VAL A 172 -14.65 11.87 11.40
N LYS A 173 -14.82 13.17 11.68
CA LYS A 173 -16.06 13.76 12.18
C LYS A 173 -16.40 14.95 11.30
N ASP A 174 -17.63 15.02 10.82
CA ASP A 174 -18.09 16.09 9.92
C ASP A 174 -17.15 16.34 8.72
N GLY A 175 -16.60 15.25 8.14
CA GLY A 175 -15.71 15.27 6.97
C GLY A 175 -14.29 15.77 7.24
N ARG A 176 -13.85 15.85 8.52
CA ARG A 176 -12.51 16.29 8.92
C ARG A 176 -11.83 15.26 9.82
N SER A 177 -10.51 15.12 9.69
CA SER A 177 -9.67 14.27 10.56
C SER A 177 -9.27 14.96 11.88
N TYR A 178 -9.46 16.27 11.99
CA TYR A 178 -9.07 17.09 13.14
C TYR A 178 -10.07 18.19 13.47
N GLN A 179 -9.93 18.78 14.66
CA GLN A 179 -10.64 19.97 15.10
C GLN A 179 -9.66 20.93 15.79
N GLY A 180 -9.55 22.18 15.30
CA GLY A 180 -8.62 23.18 15.79
C GLY A 180 -7.47 23.44 14.84
N ASP A 181 -6.28 23.68 15.37
CA ASP A 181 -5.06 23.94 14.58
C ASP A 181 -4.55 22.62 13.94
N PRO A 182 -4.46 22.52 12.60
CA PRO A 182 -3.98 21.32 11.92
C PRO A 182 -2.49 21.03 12.12
N LYS A 183 -1.74 21.90 12.78
CA LYS A 183 -0.33 21.72 13.11
C LYS A 183 -0.08 21.00 14.44
N ILE A 184 -1.14 20.67 15.16
CA ILE A 184 -1.09 20.07 16.50
C ILE A 184 -1.65 18.65 16.43
N ASN A 185 -0.84 17.64 16.75
CA ASN A 185 -1.22 16.23 16.70
C ASN A 185 -2.46 15.92 17.55
N GLU A 186 -2.54 16.49 18.74
CA GLU A 186 -3.64 16.29 19.71
C GLU A 186 -5.00 16.80 19.20
N ASN A 187 -5.01 17.61 18.14
CA ASN A 187 -6.23 18.06 17.48
C ASN A 187 -6.80 17.03 16.49
N TYR A 188 -6.03 16.00 16.14
CA TYR A 188 -6.50 14.90 15.30
C TYR A 188 -7.25 13.86 16.13
N PHE A 189 -8.42 13.45 15.67
CA PHE A 189 -9.31 12.59 16.44
C PHE A 189 -8.74 11.20 16.73
N VAL A 190 -7.83 10.72 15.86
CA VAL A 190 -7.20 9.40 15.99
C VAL A 190 -5.93 9.44 16.82
N PHE A 191 -5.28 10.60 16.98
CA PHE A 191 -4.03 10.71 17.73
C PHE A 191 -4.22 10.28 19.20
N GLY A 192 -3.33 9.45 19.71
CA GLY A 192 -3.37 8.93 21.08
C GLY A 192 -4.43 7.86 21.32
N LYS A 193 -5.20 7.43 20.31
CA LYS A 193 -6.15 6.33 20.44
C LYS A 193 -5.46 5.00 20.61
N GLU A 194 -6.02 4.15 21.45
CA GLU A 194 -5.48 2.81 21.70
C GLU A 194 -5.51 1.96 20.44
N ILE A 195 -4.39 1.30 20.17
CA ILE A 195 -4.26 0.26 19.17
C ILE A 195 -4.26 -1.07 19.91
N ILE A 196 -5.13 -1.98 19.51
CA ILE A 196 -5.29 -3.29 20.13
C ILE A 196 -4.85 -4.41 19.18
N ALA A 197 -4.35 -5.51 19.75
CA ALA A 197 -4.03 -6.72 19.00
C ALA A 197 -5.30 -7.27 18.32
N PRO A 198 -5.27 -7.47 16.98
CA PRO A 198 -6.46 -7.96 16.23
C PRO A 198 -6.72 -9.45 16.42
N CYS A 199 -5.75 -10.20 16.92
CA CYS A 199 -5.80 -11.64 17.20
C CYS A 199 -4.74 -12.01 18.24
N ASP A 200 -4.78 -13.25 18.72
CA ASP A 200 -3.68 -13.82 19.49
C ASP A 200 -2.44 -13.92 18.59
N ALA A 201 -1.30 -13.45 19.08
CA ALA A 201 -0.07 -13.40 18.29
C ALA A 201 1.16 -13.18 19.18
N ARG A 202 2.34 -13.34 18.60
CA ARG A 202 3.61 -13.01 19.23
C ARG A 202 4.17 -11.70 18.69
N VAL A 203 4.69 -10.84 19.55
CA VAL A 203 5.43 -9.64 19.17
C VAL A 203 6.81 -10.07 18.65
N VAL A 204 7.12 -9.75 17.39
CA VAL A 204 8.39 -10.16 16.76
C VAL A 204 9.29 -9.00 16.37
N LEU A 205 8.79 -7.76 16.40
CA LEU A 205 9.57 -6.55 16.17
C LEU A 205 8.94 -5.38 16.93
N VAL A 206 9.80 -4.61 17.60
CA VAL A 206 9.45 -3.32 18.22
C VAL A 206 10.48 -2.28 17.80
N ILE A 207 10.02 -1.18 17.21
CA ILE A 207 10.83 0.02 16.93
C ILE A 207 10.22 1.16 17.72
N GLU A 208 11.01 1.80 18.58
CA GLU A 208 10.58 2.89 19.45
C GLU A 208 11.58 4.05 19.43
N GLY A 209 11.16 5.21 19.93
CA GLY A 209 12.02 6.39 20.09
C GLY A 209 12.08 7.28 18.85
N VAL A 210 11.17 7.10 17.90
CA VAL A 210 11.00 8.01 16.78
C VAL A 210 9.99 9.09 17.18
N PRO A 211 10.38 10.39 17.23
CA PRO A 211 9.45 11.47 17.59
C PRO A 211 8.27 11.57 16.64
N ASP A 212 7.11 11.95 17.19
CA ASP A 212 5.97 12.33 16.36
C ASP A 212 6.28 13.59 15.57
N ASN A 213 5.94 13.61 14.29
CA ASN A 213 6.14 14.76 13.43
C ASN A 213 5.16 15.91 13.79
N GLU A 214 5.53 17.15 13.46
CA GLU A 214 4.53 18.20 13.30
C GLU A 214 3.70 17.86 12.04
N PRO A 215 2.34 17.88 12.13
CA PRO A 215 1.52 17.58 10.96
C PRO A 215 1.86 18.48 9.75
N GLY A 216 1.99 17.85 8.58
CA GLY A 216 2.45 18.45 7.33
C GLY A 216 3.95 18.31 7.09
N THR A 217 4.72 17.77 8.04
CA THR A 217 6.13 17.37 7.83
C THR A 217 6.25 15.84 7.79
N MET A 218 7.34 15.32 7.24
CA MET A 218 7.62 13.88 7.15
C MET A 218 9.04 13.59 7.57
N ASN A 219 9.28 12.39 8.09
CA ASN A 219 10.63 11.88 8.34
C ASN A 219 10.93 10.68 7.43
N PRO A 220 11.39 10.91 6.19
CA PRO A 220 11.63 9.82 5.22
C PRO A 220 12.81 8.92 5.59
N ALA A 221 13.64 9.30 6.57
CA ALA A 221 14.73 8.46 7.07
C ALA A 221 14.23 7.34 8.01
N GLN A 222 13.00 7.46 8.51
CA GLN A 222 12.35 6.51 9.41
C GLN A 222 10.98 6.12 8.83
N LEU A 223 10.97 5.25 7.80
CA LEU A 223 9.78 5.00 6.98
C LEU A 223 8.54 4.65 7.81
N THR A 224 8.65 3.71 8.76
CA THR A 224 7.51 3.22 9.55
C THR A 224 7.33 3.95 10.88
N GLY A 225 8.33 4.75 11.32
CA GLY A 225 8.29 5.38 12.65
C GLY A 225 8.31 4.34 13.77
N ASN A 226 7.66 4.66 14.89
CA ASN A 226 7.46 3.67 15.96
C ASN A 226 6.55 2.56 15.43
N THR A 227 6.97 1.32 15.63
CA THR A 227 6.41 0.17 14.91
C THR A 227 6.30 -1.03 15.84
N VAL A 228 5.21 -1.77 15.73
CA VAL A 228 5.05 -3.12 16.28
C VAL A 228 4.75 -4.07 15.13
N VAL A 229 5.37 -5.25 15.12
CA VAL A 229 5.00 -6.35 14.22
C VAL A 229 4.57 -7.54 15.06
N LEU A 230 3.37 -8.03 14.81
CA LEU A 230 2.83 -9.25 15.38
C LEU A 230 2.97 -10.40 14.38
N GLN A 231 3.34 -11.59 14.87
CA GLN A 231 3.35 -12.84 14.10
C GLN A 231 2.30 -13.80 14.64
N THR A 232 1.43 -14.28 13.77
CA THR A 232 0.46 -15.34 14.10
C THR A 232 1.11 -16.73 14.03
N ASP A 233 0.46 -17.72 14.61
CA ASP A 233 0.88 -19.14 14.50
C ASP A 233 0.93 -19.66 13.06
N LEU A 234 0.29 -18.94 12.12
CA LEU A 234 0.27 -19.27 10.69
C LEU A 234 1.36 -18.52 9.89
N ASN A 235 2.31 -17.89 10.59
CA ASN A 235 3.37 -17.06 9.98
C ASN A 235 2.83 -15.90 9.14
N GLU A 236 1.76 -15.28 9.57
CA GLU A 236 1.24 -14.04 9.05
C GLU A 236 1.82 -12.89 9.89
N TYR A 237 2.40 -11.89 9.26
CA TYR A 237 3.05 -10.76 9.93
C TYR A 237 2.18 -9.52 9.80
N ILE A 238 1.71 -8.98 10.91
CA ILE A 238 0.84 -7.80 10.97
C ILE A 238 1.68 -6.64 11.45
N LEU A 239 1.89 -5.64 10.60
CA LEU A 239 2.69 -4.47 10.90
C LEU A 239 1.79 -3.29 11.25
N PHE A 240 2.08 -2.65 12.39
CA PHE A 240 1.47 -1.43 12.88
C PHE A 240 2.52 -0.33 12.87
N ALA A 241 2.33 0.71 12.06
CA ALA A 241 3.29 1.79 11.90
C ALA A 241 2.72 3.16 12.28
N HIS A 242 3.61 4.14 12.37
CA HIS A 242 3.33 5.52 12.76
C HIS A 242 2.79 5.66 14.18
N LEU A 243 3.13 4.72 15.07
CA LEU A 243 2.69 4.71 16.46
C LEU A 243 3.25 5.91 17.21
N GLN A 244 2.54 6.36 18.26
CA GLN A 244 2.90 7.50 19.08
C GLN A 244 4.19 7.23 19.86
N GLU A 245 5.09 8.22 19.94
CA GLU A 245 6.32 8.14 20.73
C GLU A 245 5.99 7.85 22.19
N GLY A 246 6.72 6.87 22.77
CA GLY A 246 6.61 6.48 24.19
C GLY A 246 5.26 5.81 24.57
N SER A 247 4.51 5.30 23.57
CA SER A 247 3.20 4.69 23.84
C SER A 247 3.17 3.17 23.69
N LEU A 248 4.28 2.54 23.36
CA LEU A 248 4.34 1.10 23.18
C LEU A 248 4.16 0.39 24.52
N GLU A 249 3.24 -0.57 24.60
CA GLU A 249 2.88 -1.31 25.80
C GLU A 249 3.33 -2.78 25.73
N VAL A 250 4.13 -3.14 24.72
CA VAL A 250 4.59 -4.52 24.48
C VAL A 250 6.09 -4.56 24.15
N GLU A 251 6.72 -5.72 24.40
CA GLU A 251 8.13 -5.99 24.12
C GLU A 251 8.30 -7.15 23.15
N GLU A 252 9.44 -7.20 22.44
CA GLU A 252 9.75 -8.32 21.54
C GLU A 252 9.78 -9.65 22.30
N GLY A 253 9.12 -10.66 21.73
CA GLY A 253 9.01 -12.00 22.32
C GLY A 253 7.77 -12.20 23.18
N GLU A 254 7.01 -11.14 23.49
CA GLU A 254 5.76 -11.21 24.26
C GLU A 254 4.61 -11.85 23.45
N GLU A 255 3.77 -12.63 24.14
CA GLU A 255 2.50 -13.13 23.59
C GLU A 255 1.38 -12.16 23.96
N VAL A 256 0.65 -11.70 22.96
CA VAL A 256 -0.53 -10.85 23.12
C VAL A 256 -1.80 -11.61 22.78
N ARG A 257 -2.88 -11.29 23.45
CA ARG A 257 -4.22 -11.79 23.16
C ARG A 257 -5.02 -10.79 22.35
N GLN A 258 -5.98 -11.28 21.61
CA GLN A 258 -6.93 -10.41 20.93
C GLN A 258 -7.56 -9.41 21.89
N GLY A 259 -7.44 -8.12 21.57
CA GLY A 259 -7.98 -7.01 22.38
C GLY A 259 -7.00 -6.41 23.39
N ASP A 260 -5.82 -6.99 23.59
CA ASP A 260 -4.76 -6.38 24.41
C ASP A 260 -4.27 -5.07 23.75
N VAL A 261 -4.04 -4.04 24.57
CA VAL A 261 -3.47 -2.78 24.07
C VAL A 261 -1.99 -3.01 23.75
N ILE A 262 -1.56 -2.60 22.56
CA ILE A 262 -0.16 -2.74 22.12
C ILE A 262 0.56 -1.40 21.99
N ALA A 263 -0.19 -0.32 21.70
CA ALA A 263 0.35 1.03 21.54
C ALA A 263 -0.77 2.06 21.42
N ARG A 264 -0.40 3.30 21.04
CA ARG A 264 -1.34 4.35 20.65
C ARG A 264 -1.03 4.85 19.26
N CYS A 265 -2.06 5.29 18.53
CA CYS A 265 -1.93 5.89 17.20
C CYS A 265 -1.18 7.22 17.30
N GLY A 266 -0.16 7.42 16.48
CA GLY A 266 0.71 8.59 16.47
C GLY A 266 0.86 9.21 15.08
N ASN A 267 2.00 9.91 14.90
CA ASN A 267 2.39 10.57 13.65
C ASN A 267 3.91 10.47 13.42
N SER A 268 4.53 9.35 13.84
CA SER A 268 5.98 9.15 13.73
C SER A 268 6.39 8.58 12.37
N GLY A 269 7.56 8.96 11.87
CA GLY A 269 8.12 8.42 10.63
C GLY A 269 7.67 9.14 9.36
N ASN A 270 7.50 8.40 8.24
CA ASN A 270 7.20 8.99 6.93
C ASN A 270 5.69 9.21 6.74
N THR A 271 5.10 10.02 7.57
CA THR A 271 3.68 10.37 7.58
C THR A 271 3.47 11.87 7.70
N THR A 272 2.40 12.41 7.11
CA THR A 272 2.07 13.83 7.14
C THR A 272 1.00 14.20 8.16
N GLU A 273 0.22 13.24 8.64
CA GLU A 273 -0.83 13.44 9.65
C GLU A 273 -1.07 12.16 10.45
N PRO A 274 -1.59 12.27 11.69
CA PRO A 274 -1.88 11.10 12.51
C PRO A 274 -2.81 10.11 11.83
N HIS A 275 -2.34 8.85 11.72
CA HIS A 275 -3.12 7.70 11.27
C HIS A 275 -2.41 6.41 11.67
N LEU A 276 -3.12 5.30 11.66
CA LEU A 276 -2.52 3.97 11.74
C LEU A 276 -2.29 3.45 10.32
N HIS A 277 -1.03 3.19 9.96
CA HIS A 277 -0.71 2.35 8.82
C HIS A 277 -0.67 0.89 9.28
N LEU A 278 -1.53 0.06 8.67
CA LEU A 278 -1.71 -1.36 9.01
C LEU A 278 -1.49 -2.21 7.77
N SER A 279 -0.54 -3.15 7.81
CA SER A 279 -0.30 -4.06 6.69
C SER A 279 -0.13 -5.51 7.12
N LEU A 280 -0.51 -6.43 6.24
CA LEU A 280 -0.24 -7.85 6.35
C LEU A 280 0.93 -8.20 5.44
N GLN A 281 1.91 -8.93 5.94
CA GLN A 281 3.13 -9.28 5.21
C GLN A 281 3.43 -10.78 5.35
N ASN A 282 4.15 -11.33 4.37
CA ASN A 282 4.57 -12.73 4.36
C ASN A 282 5.91 -12.98 5.07
N THR A 283 6.61 -11.94 5.50
CA THR A 283 7.85 -11.99 6.29
C THR A 283 8.04 -10.72 7.10
N ILE A 284 8.85 -10.79 8.14
CA ILE A 284 9.21 -9.64 8.98
C ILE A 284 10.09 -8.61 8.25
N ASN A 285 10.91 -9.06 7.29
CA ASN A 285 11.79 -8.17 6.53
C ASN A 285 11.01 -7.43 5.44
N MET A 286 10.70 -6.16 5.66
CA MET A 286 9.96 -5.32 4.69
C MET A 286 10.65 -5.21 3.33
N GLU A 287 11.97 -5.30 3.25
CA GLU A 287 12.70 -5.24 1.97
C GLU A 287 12.42 -6.47 1.09
N GLU A 288 12.15 -7.61 1.73
CA GLU A 288 11.86 -8.88 1.06
C GLU A 288 10.36 -9.20 1.01
N ALA A 289 9.55 -8.51 1.81
CA ALA A 289 8.13 -8.80 1.98
C ALA A 289 7.32 -8.54 0.72
N THR A 290 6.25 -9.32 0.59
CA THR A 290 5.10 -8.99 -0.23
C THR A 290 3.88 -8.82 0.67
N GLY A 291 3.07 -7.78 0.41
CA GLY A 291 1.85 -7.54 1.17
C GLY A 291 0.74 -8.52 0.82
N GLY A 292 -0.03 -8.94 1.81
CA GLY A 292 -1.23 -9.75 1.67
C GLY A 292 -2.51 -8.94 1.94
N LYS A 293 -3.64 -9.45 1.47
CA LYS A 293 -4.95 -8.85 1.75
C LYS A 293 -5.36 -9.16 3.18
N LEU A 294 -5.66 -8.13 3.97
CA LEU A 294 -6.09 -8.26 5.35
C LEU A 294 -7.62 -8.16 5.44
N TYR A 295 -8.26 -9.27 5.78
CA TYR A 295 -9.70 -9.39 5.98
C TYR A 295 -10.03 -9.42 7.47
N PHE A 296 -11.18 -8.87 7.83
CA PHE A 296 -11.70 -8.91 9.20
C PHE A 296 -12.90 -9.86 9.29
N ASP A 297 -12.97 -10.61 10.42
CA ASP A 297 -13.93 -11.73 10.56
C ASP A 297 -15.37 -11.25 10.50
N GLN A 298 -15.79 -10.39 11.45
CA GLN A 298 -17.12 -9.80 11.49
C GLN A 298 -17.05 -8.39 12.02
N ILE A 299 -17.43 -7.42 11.18
CA ILE A 299 -17.35 -5.99 11.48
C ILE A 299 -18.61 -5.26 11.01
N MET A 300 -18.88 -4.10 11.59
CA MET A 300 -19.84 -3.14 11.08
C MET A 300 -19.16 -2.29 10.00
N VAL A 301 -19.76 -2.18 8.83
CA VAL A 301 -19.28 -1.36 7.71
C VAL A 301 -20.42 -0.49 7.24
N ASN A 302 -20.30 0.83 7.36
CA ASN A 302 -21.31 1.80 6.92
C ASN A 302 -22.72 1.50 7.48
N GLY A 303 -22.77 0.98 8.74
CA GLY A 303 -24.02 0.62 9.41
C GLY A 303 -24.54 -0.80 9.11
N GLU A 304 -23.86 -1.59 8.28
CA GLU A 304 -24.21 -2.98 7.97
C GLU A 304 -23.17 -3.95 8.52
N ILE A 305 -23.60 -5.12 8.99
CA ILE A 305 -22.68 -6.19 9.41
C ILE A 305 -22.15 -6.89 8.14
N LYS A 306 -20.82 -6.96 8.05
CA LYS A 306 -20.12 -7.73 7.02
C LYS A 306 -19.29 -8.83 7.70
N THR A 307 -19.15 -9.96 7.03
CA THR A 307 -18.34 -11.09 7.49
C THR A 307 -17.28 -11.39 6.45
N ASP A 308 -16.07 -11.72 6.90
CA ASP A 308 -14.92 -11.98 6.03
C ASP A 308 -14.74 -10.83 5.02
N TYR A 309 -14.62 -9.62 5.54
CA TYR A 309 -14.66 -8.40 4.74
C TYR A 309 -13.28 -7.75 4.62
N LEU A 310 -12.96 -7.30 3.42
CA LEU A 310 -11.80 -6.46 3.11
C LEU A 310 -12.28 -5.01 2.98
N PRO A 311 -12.01 -4.15 3.97
CA PRO A 311 -12.39 -2.75 3.91
C PRO A 311 -11.82 -2.02 2.70
N VAL A 312 -12.58 -1.10 2.15
CA VAL A 312 -12.16 -0.28 1.03
C VAL A 312 -12.17 1.21 1.41
N LYS A 313 -11.51 2.00 0.61
CA LYS A 313 -11.49 3.47 0.76
C LYS A 313 -12.88 4.03 1.00
N GLU A 314 -12.99 4.96 1.95
CA GLU A 314 -14.21 5.65 2.38
C GLU A 314 -15.19 4.80 3.22
N ASP A 315 -14.86 3.57 3.57
CA ASP A 315 -15.63 2.82 4.54
C ASP A 315 -15.49 3.41 5.96
N PHE A 316 -16.60 3.46 6.70
CA PHE A 316 -16.64 3.61 8.15
C PHE A 316 -16.79 2.23 8.76
N ILE A 317 -15.80 1.80 9.54
CA ILE A 317 -15.72 0.45 10.10
C ILE A 317 -15.59 0.45 11.62
N ARG A 318 -16.22 -0.51 12.29
CA ARG A 318 -16.06 -0.73 13.74
C ARG A 318 -16.28 -2.18 14.12
N ASN A 319 -15.69 -2.60 15.22
CA ASN A 319 -15.98 -3.89 15.83
C ASN A 319 -17.45 -3.99 16.25
N LEU A 320 -17.99 -5.19 16.29
CA LEU A 320 -19.28 -5.46 16.92
C LEU A 320 -19.08 -5.48 18.43
N ASN A 321 -20.00 -4.85 19.16
CA ASN A 321 -20.02 -4.82 20.64
C ASN A 321 -20.44 -6.17 21.20
#